data_4ca0675d49ebf208140e0e923f9fd3e8
#
_entry.id   4ca0675d49ebf208140e0e923f9fd3e8
#
_cell.length_a   1.000
_cell.length_b   1.000
_cell.length_c   1.000
_cell.angle_alpha   90.00
_cell.angle_beta   90.00
_cell.angle_gamma   90.00
#
_symmetry.space_group_name_H-M   'P 1'
#
loop_
_entity.id
_entity.type
_entity.pdbx_description
1 polymer ?
#
loop_
_entity_poly.entity_id
_entity_poly.type
_entity_poly.pdbx_seq_one_letter_code
_entity_poly.pdbx_strand_id
1 'polypeptide(L)'
;HAPVKRFISPNFLPTADNKRANLTKSFAYNLLRLPEYLRSMYYINQRIRETGAEVVINFYELLTGLTYALFRPSVPYICVGHQYLFLHRDFEFPDKNSCQLWMLRFFTRMTALRSSKKLALSFLEMEQDDMNQIVTVPPLIRQEVTAIRPEKGDYIHGYMVNSGFADS
;
A
#
# COMPACT_ATOMS: atom_id res chain seq x y z
N HIS A 1 -20.01 3.89 14.64
CA HIS A 1 -18.61 3.44 14.52
C HIS A 1 -18.56 2.14 13.76
N ALA A 2 -17.75 2.06 12.71
CA ALA A 2 -17.52 0.80 12.01
C ALA A 2 -16.71 -0.15 12.90
N PRO A 3 -17.01 -1.46 12.92
CA PRO A 3 -16.23 -2.42 13.69
C PRO A 3 -14.80 -2.52 13.12
N VAL A 4 -13.80 -2.44 14.00
CA VAL A 4 -12.38 -2.53 13.61
C VAL A 4 -11.83 -3.88 14.02
N LYS A 5 -11.23 -4.59 13.07
CA LYS A 5 -10.50 -5.84 13.30
C LYS A 5 -9.05 -5.67 12.91
N ARG A 6 -8.13 -6.02 13.80
CA ARG A 6 -6.70 -6.06 13.51
C ARG A 6 -6.30 -7.42 12.97
N PHE A 7 -5.45 -7.43 11.96
CA PHE A 7 -4.86 -8.64 11.38
C PHE A 7 -3.35 -8.62 11.52
N ILE A 8 -2.77 -9.80 11.55
CA ILE A 8 -1.34 -9.96 11.38
C ILE A 8 -1.09 -10.02 9.88
N SER A 9 -0.34 -9.06 9.37
CA SER A 9 0.03 -8.93 7.96
C SER A 9 1.52 -9.17 7.77
N PRO A 10 1.96 -9.64 6.59
CA PRO A 10 3.37 -9.72 6.26
C PRO A 10 4.08 -8.39 6.43
N ASN A 11 5.25 -8.40 7.06
CA ASN A 11 6.00 -7.20 7.36
C ASN A 11 7.48 -7.36 7.02
N PHE A 12 8.13 -6.23 6.71
CA PHE A 12 9.58 -6.15 6.56
C PHE A 12 10.19 -5.77 7.90
N LEU A 13 11.09 -6.62 8.40
CA LEU A 13 11.84 -6.34 9.62
C LEU A 13 13.01 -5.41 9.28
N PRO A 14 13.26 -4.37 10.08
CA PRO A 14 14.37 -3.46 9.86
C PRO A 14 15.72 -4.13 10.20
N THR A 15 16.79 -3.60 9.63
CA THR A 15 18.17 -3.84 10.07
C THR A 15 18.42 -3.21 11.44
N ALA A 16 19.52 -3.57 12.09
CA ALA A 16 19.85 -3.05 13.43
C ALA A 16 19.99 -1.52 13.49
N ASP A 17 20.46 -0.91 12.39
CA ASP A 17 20.56 0.54 12.20
C ASP A 17 19.23 1.21 11.79
N ASN A 18 18.17 0.43 11.62
CA ASN A 18 16.85 0.87 11.21
C ASN A 18 16.80 1.65 9.87
N LYS A 19 17.83 1.52 9.03
CA LYS A 19 17.92 2.23 7.73
C LYS A 19 17.44 1.39 6.54
N ARG A 20 17.43 0.06 6.68
CA ARG A 20 17.10 -0.86 5.59
C ARG A 20 16.20 -2.01 6.10
N ALA A 21 15.57 -2.71 5.17
CA ALA A 21 14.87 -3.95 5.48
C ALA A 21 15.87 -5.14 5.51
N ASN A 22 15.79 -5.96 6.55
CA ASN A 22 16.52 -7.23 6.61
C ASN A 22 15.72 -8.31 5.92
N LEU A 23 16.02 -8.59 4.66
CA LEU A 23 15.24 -9.50 3.82
C LEU A 23 15.22 -10.93 4.34
N THR A 24 16.37 -11.45 4.80
CA THR A 24 16.46 -12.83 5.31
C THR A 24 15.62 -13.03 6.56
N LYS A 25 15.75 -12.12 7.54
CA LYS A 25 14.93 -12.16 8.76
C LYS A 25 13.46 -11.97 8.45
N SER A 26 13.13 -11.05 7.53
CA SER A 26 11.74 -10.82 7.08
C SER A 26 11.15 -12.07 6.44
N PHE A 27 11.91 -12.76 5.58
CA PHE A 27 11.46 -14.00 4.95
C PHE A 27 11.16 -15.09 5.97
N ALA A 28 12.12 -15.40 6.86
CA ALA A 28 11.92 -16.41 7.90
C ALA A 28 10.75 -16.07 8.83
N TYR A 29 10.65 -14.82 9.25
CA TYR A 29 9.54 -14.32 10.08
C TYR A 29 8.17 -14.51 9.40
N ASN A 30 8.05 -14.14 8.14
CA ASN A 30 6.80 -14.25 7.41
C ASN A 30 6.45 -15.71 7.08
N LEU A 31 7.45 -16.56 6.81
CA LEU A 31 7.24 -17.98 6.55
C LEU A 31 6.62 -18.70 7.75
N LEU A 32 7.11 -18.43 8.96
CA LEU A 32 6.59 -19.02 10.20
C LEU A 32 5.13 -18.57 10.49
N ARG A 33 4.69 -17.45 9.92
CA ARG A 33 3.35 -16.88 10.12
C ARG A 33 2.35 -17.17 9.00
N LEU A 34 2.72 -17.97 8.02
CA LEU A 34 1.82 -18.36 6.93
C LEU A 34 0.44 -18.87 7.40
N PRO A 35 0.33 -19.72 8.45
CA PRO A 35 -0.97 -20.16 8.95
C PRO A 35 -1.85 -19.00 9.47
N GLU A 36 -1.23 -17.98 10.10
CA GLU A 36 -1.94 -16.80 10.57
C GLU A 36 -2.45 -15.94 9.39
N TYR A 37 -1.64 -15.81 8.34
CA TYR A 37 -2.03 -15.10 7.12
C TYR A 37 -3.20 -15.81 6.41
N LEU A 38 -3.15 -17.14 6.30
CA LEU A 38 -4.25 -17.92 5.72
C LEU A 38 -5.55 -17.76 6.51
N ARG A 39 -5.49 -17.76 7.84
CA ARG A 39 -6.66 -17.48 8.69
C ARG A 39 -7.19 -16.06 8.46
N SER A 40 -6.31 -15.07 8.35
CA SER A 40 -6.70 -13.68 8.09
C SER A 40 -7.36 -13.53 6.72
N MET A 41 -6.81 -14.16 5.67
CA MET A 41 -7.41 -14.15 4.33
C MET A 41 -8.76 -14.86 4.30
N TYR A 42 -8.90 -16.01 4.97
CA TYR A 42 -10.19 -16.70 5.09
C TYR A 42 -11.23 -15.81 5.78
N TYR A 43 -10.84 -15.15 6.88
CA TYR A 43 -11.73 -14.24 7.58
C TYR A 43 -12.14 -13.04 6.70
N ILE A 44 -11.21 -12.41 5.97
CA ILE A 44 -11.51 -11.32 5.03
C ILE A 44 -12.53 -11.79 3.99
N ASN A 45 -12.32 -12.96 3.38
CA ASN A 45 -13.24 -13.52 2.40
C ASN A 45 -14.63 -13.80 2.98
N GLN A 46 -14.69 -14.35 4.19
CA GLN A 46 -15.94 -14.59 4.91
C GLN A 46 -16.67 -13.28 5.18
N ARG A 47 -15.97 -12.26 5.68
CA ARG A 47 -16.57 -10.94 5.94
C ARG A 47 -17.11 -10.26 4.70
N ILE A 48 -16.40 -10.34 3.58
CA ILE A 48 -16.91 -9.81 2.30
C ILE A 48 -18.27 -10.46 1.94
N ARG A 49 -18.42 -11.76 2.14
CA ARG A 49 -19.67 -12.47 1.86
C ARG A 49 -20.80 -12.13 2.85
N GLU A 50 -20.49 -12.06 4.14
CA GLU A 50 -21.47 -11.87 5.21
C GLU A 50 -22.02 -10.44 5.26
N THR A 51 -21.19 -9.45 4.92
CA THR A 51 -21.60 -8.03 5.03
C THR A 51 -22.42 -7.54 3.84
N GLY A 52 -22.52 -8.32 2.76
CA GLY A 52 -23.18 -7.86 1.53
C GLY A 52 -22.48 -6.65 0.93
N ALA A 53 -21.16 -6.54 1.12
CA ALA A 53 -20.38 -5.41 0.61
C ALA A 53 -20.52 -5.29 -0.91
N GLU A 54 -20.78 -4.08 -1.42
CA GLU A 54 -20.85 -3.79 -2.84
C GLU A 54 -19.46 -3.49 -3.43
N VAL A 55 -18.53 -3.02 -2.59
CA VAL A 55 -17.14 -2.72 -2.96
C VAL A 55 -16.22 -2.93 -1.76
N VAL A 56 -15.00 -3.36 -2.01
CA VAL A 56 -13.92 -3.41 -1.02
C VAL A 56 -12.87 -2.35 -1.37
N ILE A 57 -12.50 -1.55 -0.40
CA ILE A 57 -11.44 -0.54 -0.56
C ILE A 57 -10.17 -1.06 0.15
N ASN A 58 -9.08 -1.12 -0.60
CA ASN A 58 -7.79 -1.60 -0.13
C ASN A 58 -6.77 -0.47 -0.09
N PHE A 59 -6.32 -0.10 1.10
CA PHE A 59 -5.25 0.88 1.31
C PHE A 59 -3.88 0.17 1.39
N TYR A 60 -3.43 -0.36 0.26
CA TYR A 60 -2.12 -1.00 0.09
C TYR A 60 -1.87 -2.24 0.98
N GLU A 61 -2.94 -2.96 1.35
CA GLU A 61 -2.84 -4.15 2.21
C GLU A 61 -2.65 -5.43 1.39
N LEU A 62 -1.56 -6.16 1.67
CA LEU A 62 -1.18 -7.35 0.91
C LEU A 62 -2.21 -8.50 1.05
N LEU A 63 -2.73 -8.72 2.25
CA LEU A 63 -3.66 -9.83 2.50
C LEU A 63 -4.94 -9.70 1.70
N THR A 64 -5.40 -8.47 1.42
CA THR A 64 -6.56 -8.26 0.55
C THR A 64 -6.28 -8.73 -0.87
N GLY A 65 -5.15 -8.33 -1.46
CA GLY A 65 -4.75 -8.79 -2.80
C GLY A 65 -4.62 -10.32 -2.88
N LEU A 66 -3.98 -10.94 -1.88
CA LEU A 66 -3.86 -12.40 -1.79
C LEU A 66 -5.21 -13.09 -1.59
N THR A 67 -6.13 -12.49 -0.82
CA THR A 67 -7.49 -13.00 -0.64
C THR A 67 -8.22 -13.06 -1.98
N TYR A 68 -8.15 -11.99 -2.78
CA TYR A 68 -8.77 -11.96 -4.11
C TYR A 68 -8.11 -12.93 -5.10
N ALA A 69 -6.80 -13.13 -5.01
CA ALA A 69 -6.10 -14.13 -5.82
C ALA A 69 -6.56 -15.56 -5.49
N LEU A 70 -6.69 -15.89 -4.20
CA LEU A 70 -6.98 -17.24 -3.71
C LEU A 70 -8.48 -17.58 -3.75
N PHE A 71 -9.33 -16.74 -3.18
CA PHE A 71 -10.76 -17.03 -2.97
C PHE A 71 -11.66 -16.45 -4.05
N ARG A 72 -11.17 -15.49 -4.85
CA ARG A 72 -11.90 -14.86 -5.96
C ARG A 72 -13.29 -14.36 -5.58
N PRO A 73 -13.45 -13.50 -4.56
CA PRO A 73 -14.73 -12.90 -4.26
C PRO A 73 -15.31 -12.22 -5.50
N SER A 74 -16.63 -12.25 -5.69
CA SER A 74 -17.32 -11.58 -6.80
C SER A 74 -17.42 -10.07 -6.62
N VAL A 75 -17.29 -9.59 -5.39
CA VAL A 75 -17.33 -8.16 -5.05
C VAL A 75 -16.11 -7.45 -5.64
N PRO A 76 -16.29 -6.38 -6.42
CA PRO A 76 -15.17 -5.62 -6.95
C PRO A 76 -14.37 -4.98 -5.82
N TYR A 77 -13.03 -4.84 -5.99
CA TYR A 77 -12.25 -4.06 -5.06
C TYR A 77 -11.36 -3.04 -5.75
N ILE A 78 -11.19 -1.92 -5.08
CA ILE A 78 -10.43 -0.78 -5.54
C ILE A 78 -9.24 -0.59 -4.60
N CYS A 79 -8.08 -0.39 -5.19
CA CYS A 79 -6.86 -0.10 -4.45
C CYS A 79 -6.62 1.41 -4.38
N VAL A 80 -6.22 1.92 -3.22
CA VAL A 80 -5.93 3.34 -2.99
C VAL A 80 -4.55 3.48 -2.35
N GLY A 81 -3.67 4.29 -2.92
CA GLY A 81 -2.35 4.56 -2.36
C GLY A 81 -1.39 5.19 -3.36
N HIS A 82 -0.45 6.00 -2.86
CA HIS A 82 0.57 6.63 -3.70
C HIS A 82 1.55 5.62 -4.32
N GLN A 83 1.74 4.46 -3.69
CA GLN A 83 2.64 3.41 -4.19
C GLN A 83 2.19 2.84 -5.54
N TYR A 84 0.92 2.96 -5.90
CA TYR A 84 0.42 2.50 -7.20
C TYR A 84 0.98 3.32 -8.37
N LEU A 85 1.52 4.53 -8.12
CA LEU A 85 2.30 5.27 -9.11
C LEU A 85 3.51 4.49 -9.61
N PHE A 86 4.12 3.63 -8.78
CA PHE A 86 5.27 2.81 -9.19
C PHE A 86 4.94 1.80 -10.30
N LEU A 87 3.66 1.56 -10.56
CA LEU A 87 3.19 0.70 -11.64
C LEU A 87 2.72 1.49 -12.86
N HIS A 88 2.60 2.82 -12.77
CA HIS A 88 2.16 3.67 -13.86
C HIS A 88 3.19 3.68 -14.99
N ARG A 89 2.72 3.65 -16.24
CA ARG A 89 3.60 3.58 -17.43
C ARG A 89 4.58 4.76 -17.53
N ASP A 90 4.13 5.96 -17.15
CA ASP A 90 4.88 7.20 -17.26
C ASP A 90 5.64 7.56 -15.96
N PHE A 91 5.65 6.68 -14.95
CA PHE A 91 6.39 6.93 -13.74
C PHE A 91 7.87 6.57 -13.92
N GLU A 92 8.73 7.57 -13.85
CA GLU A 92 10.17 7.41 -14.00
C GLU A 92 10.87 7.20 -12.65
N PHE A 93 11.72 6.20 -12.60
CA PHE A 93 12.60 5.96 -11.46
C PHE A 93 14.01 6.46 -11.77
N PRO A 94 14.71 7.05 -10.77
CA PRO A 94 16.10 7.50 -10.94
C PRO A 94 17.04 6.37 -11.35
N ASP A 95 16.86 5.18 -10.76
CA ASP A 95 17.63 3.97 -11.07
C ASP A 95 16.68 2.86 -11.54
N LYS A 96 16.73 2.53 -12.84
CA LYS A 96 15.78 1.61 -13.49
C LYS A 96 16.10 0.11 -13.27
N ASN A 97 17.29 -0.23 -12.77
CA ASN A 97 17.79 -1.60 -12.79
C ASN A 97 18.08 -2.21 -11.40
N SER A 98 17.59 -1.64 -10.32
CA SER A 98 17.86 -2.18 -9.00
C SER A 98 16.94 -3.37 -8.65
N CYS A 99 17.50 -4.39 -8.00
CA CYS A 99 16.72 -5.50 -7.45
C CYS A 99 15.65 -5.00 -6.45
N GLN A 100 15.95 -3.93 -5.72
CA GLN A 100 15.02 -3.30 -4.78
C GLN A 100 13.81 -2.73 -5.49
N LEU A 101 14.00 -2.09 -6.65
CA LEU A 101 12.91 -1.58 -7.47
C LEU A 101 12.02 -2.70 -7.99
N TRP A 102 12.63 -3.80 -8.47
CA TRP A 102 11.87 -4.96 -8.90
C TRP A 102 11.01 -5.51 -7.75
N MET A 103 11.58 -5.68 -6.57
CA MET A 103 10.86 -6.15 -5.38
C MET A 103 9.73 -5.20 -4.98
N LEU A 104 9.96 -3.89 -5.01
CA LEU A 104 8.94 -2.87 -4.72
C LEU A 104 7.77 -2.98 -5.69
N ARG A 105 8.04 -3.04 -6.99
CA ARG A 105 7.00 -3.20 -8.01
C ARG A 105 6.27 -4.54 -7.90
N PHE A 106 7.00 -5.62 -7.62
CA PHE A 106 6.41 -6.93 -7.38
C PHE A 106 5.46 -6.91 -6.19
N PHE A 107 5.91 -6.38 -5.03
CA PHE A 107 5.07 -6.25 -3.85
C PHE A 107 3.82 -5.39 -4.13
N THR A 108 4.01 -4.26 -4.80
CA THR A 108 2.89 -3.38 -5.17
C THR A 108 1.87 -4.10 -6.06
N ARG A 109 2.32 -4.92 -7.02
CA ARG A 109 1.41 -5.76 -7.82
C ARG A 109 0.66 -6.77 -6.96
N MET A 110 1.34 -7.39 -6.00
CA MET A 110 0.73 -8.38 -5.11
C MET A 110 -0.39 -7.78 -4.26
N THR A 111 -0.27 -6.53 -3.81
CA THR A 111 -1.34 -5.84 -3.07
C THR A 111 -2.58 -5.57 -3.92
N ALA A 112 -2.44 -5.55 -5.24
CA ALA A 112 -3.51 -5.20 -6.18
C ALA A 112 -3.94 -6.37 -7.10
N LEU A 113 -3.63 -7.61 -6.71
CA LEU A 113 -4.02 -8.78 -7.50
C LEU A 113 -5.54 -8.83 -7.70
N ARG A 114 -5.96 -8.84 -8.97
CA ARG A 114 -7.38 -8.86 -9.38
C ARG A 114 -8.19 -7.61 -8.95
N SER A 115 -7.53 -6.50 -8.62
CA SER A 115 -8.24 -5.23 -8.40
C SER A 115 -8.95 -4.77 -9.66
N SER A 116 -10.12 -4.15 -9.49
CA SER A 116 -10.87 -3.54 -10.59
C SER A 116 -10.20 -2.24 -11.05
N LYS A 117 -9.64 -1.48 -10.12
CA LYS A 117 -8.99 -0.19 -10.36
C LYS A 117 -7.99 0.13 -9.26
N LYS A 118 -6.97 0.91 -9.61
CA LYS A 118 -5.97 1.45 -8.68
C LYS A 118 -6.06 2.98 -8.72
N LEU A 119 -6.39 3.59 -7.59
CA LEU A 119 -6.38 5.04 -7.41
C LEU A 119 -5.01 5.44 -6.86
N ALA A 120 -4.16 5.95 -7.71
CA ALA A 120 -2.82 6.38 -7.35
C ALA A 120 -2.85 7.84 -6.86
N LEU A 121 -2.55 8.03 -5.57
CA LEU A 121 -2.54 9.37 -4.96
C LEU A 121 -1.32 10.15 -5.43
N SER A 122 -1.51 11.32 -6.05
CA SER A 122 -0.44 12.18 -6.55
C SER A 122 -0.81 13.65 -6.47
N PHE A 123 0.21 14.50 -6.28
CA PHE A 123 0.08 15.95 -6.46
C PHE A 123 0.24 16.37 -7.94
N LEU A 124 0.78 15.49 -8.77
CA LEU A 124 0.90 15.70 -10.20
C LEU A 124 -0.23 14.99 -10.92
N GLU A 125 -0.86 15.69 -11.85
CA GLU A 125 -1.79 15.08 -12.78
C GLU A 125 -1.01 14.23 -13.80
N MET A 126 -1.50 13.02 -14.04
CA MET A 126 -0.96 12.10 -15.03
C MET A 126 -2.13 11.53 -15.82
N GLU A 127 -1.89 11.20 -17.09
CA GLU A 127 -2.89 10.54 -17.91
C GLU A 127 -3.32 9.19 -17.31
N GLN A 128 -4.56 8.79 -17.56
CA GLN A 128 -5.04 7.49 -17.11
C GLN A 128 -4.25 6.36 -17.80
N ASP A 129 -3.78 5.42 -17.01
CA ASP A 129 -3.10 4.21 -17.51
C ASP A 129 -4.09 3.03 -17.55
N ASP A 130 -4.81 2.91 -18.67
CA ASP A 130 -5.80 1.85 -18.83
C ASP A 130 -5.20 0.45 -18.86
N MET A 131 -3.98 0.29 -19.37
CA MET A 131 -3.29 -1.02 -19.39
C MET A 131 -3.05 -1.55 -17.98
N ASN A 132 -2.66 -0.69 -17.05
CA ASN A 132 -2.41 -1.05 -15.66
C ASN A 132 -3.62 -0.78 -14.76
N GLN A 133 -4.73 -0.26 -15.30
CA GLN A 133 -5.95 0.12 -14.56
C GLN A 133 -5.64 1.13 -13.44
N ILE A 134 -4.81 2.12 -13.74
CA ILE A 134 -4.40 3.16 -12.79
C ILE A 134 -5.05 4.49 -13.18
N VAL A 135 -5.68 5.11 -12.19
CA VAL A 135 -6.18 6.49 -12.28
C VAL A 135 -5.46 7.31 -11.22
N THR A 136 -4.83 8.37 -11.65
CA THR A 136 -4.19 9.32 -10.74
C THR A 136 -5.25 10.23 -10.15
N VAL A 137 -5.25 10.36 -8.83
CA VAL A 137 -6.21 11.18 -8.07
C VAL A 137 -5.47 12.05 -7.05
N PRO A 138 -6.03 13.21 -6.68
CA PRO A 138 -5.43 14.05 -5.64
C PRO A 138 -5.25 13.30 -4.31
N PRO A 139 -4.28 13.70 -3.49
CA PRO A 139 -4.09 13.13 -2.15
C PRO A 139 -5.32 13.36 -1.26
N LEU A 140 -5.59 12.39 -0.38
CA LEU A 140 -6.66 12.49 0.61
C LEU A 140 -6.23 13.43 1.75
N ILE A 141 -6.45 14.72 1.58
CA ILE A 141 -6.11 15.75 2.57
C ILE A 141 -7.36 16.04 3.43
N ARG A 142 -7.17 16.11 4.74
CA ARG A 142 -8.25 16.45 5.66
C ARG A 142 -8.74 17.88 5.40
N GLN A 143 -10.04 18.09 5.51
CA GLN A 143 -10.65 19.39 5.27
C GLN A 143 -10.09 20.48 6.20
N GLU A 144 -9.76 20.13 7.45
CA GLU A 144 -9.16 21.04 8.42
C GLU A 144 -7.79 21.56 7.95
N VAL A 145 -7.01 20.72 7.26
CA VAL A 145 -5.70 21.10 6.71
C VAL A 145 -5.87 22.01 5.49
N THR A 146 -6.84 21.72 4.62
CA THR A 146 -7.09 22.55 3.43
C THR A 146 -7.69 23.91 3.77
N ALA A 147 -8.30 24.06 4.94
CA ALA A 147 -8.84 25.33 5.43
C ALA A 147 -7.77 26.27 6.03
N ILE A 148 -6.58 25.76 6.32
CA ILE A 148 -5.47 26.56 6.86
C ILE A 148 -4.91 27.46 5.76
N ARG A 149 -4.79 28.76 6.06
CA ARG A 149 -4.06 29.68 5.17
C ARG A 149 -2.56 29.51 5.39
N PRO A 150 -1.79 29.18 4.34
CA PRO A 150 -0.35 29.09 4.48
C PRO A 150 0.25 30.46 4.77
N GLU A 151 1.14 30.52 5.75
CA GLU A 151 1.92 31.71 6.09
C GLU A 151 3.40 31.43 5.85
N LYS A 152 4.13 32.47 5.40
CA LYS A 152 5.58 32.36 5.21
C LYS A 152 6.26 32.56 6.57
N GLY A 153 6.97 31.52 7.04
CA GLY A 153 7.82 31.60 8.23
C GLY A 153 9.29 31.67 7.89
N ASP A 154 10.11 31.98 8.88
CA ASP A 154 11.59 32.04 8.77
C ASP A 154 12.23 30.73 9.23
N TYR A 155 11.54 29.60 9.09
CA TYR A 155 11.99 28.28 9.50
C TYR A 155 11.73 27.23 8.42
N ILE A 156 12.51 26.15 8.46
CA ILE A 156 12.27 24.95 7.68
C ILE A 156 11.78 23.88 8.65
N HIS A 157 10.57 23.34 8.41
CA HIS A 157 10.02 22.24 9.18
C HIS A 157 10.37 20.91 8.49
N GLY A 158 11.09 20.03 9.21
CA GLY A 158 11.40 18.68 8.75
C GLY A 158 10.71 17.64 9.62
N TYR A 159 10.17 16.58 9.01
CA TYR A 159 9.60 15.44 9.69
C TYR A 159 10.27 14.16 9.22
N MET A 160 10.88 13.43 10.15
CA MET A 160 11.48 12.12 9.88
C MET A 160 10.69 11.02 10.56
N VAL A 161 10.16 10.08 9.79
CA VAL A 161 9.38 8.95 10.29
C VAL A 161 10.28 7.87 10.91
N ASN A 162 11.54 7.81 10.48
CA ASN A 162 12.47 6.73 10.86
C ASN A 162 13.61 7.28 11.70
N SER A 163 13.72 6.81 12.96
CA SER A 163 14.77 7.19 13.91
C SER A 163 16.20 6.86 13.43
N GLY A 164 16.38 5.94 12.48
CA GLY A 164 17.68 5.61 11.89
C GLY A 164 18.35 6.76 11.13
N PHE A 165 17.63 7.85 10.86
CA PHE A 165 18.14 9.06 10.21
C PHE A 165 18.23 10.27 11.16
N ALA A 166 18.00 10.07 12.46
CA ALA A 166 18.03 11.17 13.43
C ALA A 166 19.42 11.81 13.61
N ASP A 167 20.48 11.03 13.35
CA ASP A 167 21.89 11.44 13.54
C ASP A 167 22.61 11.73 12.21
N SER A 168 21.88 11.97 11.11
CA SER A 168 22.43 12.21 9.76
C SER A 168 22.36 13.66 9.33
#